data_b12fde517341da83202ab5dea0fc4c81
#
_entry.id   b12fde517341da83202ab5dea0fc4c81
#
_cell.length_a   1.000
_cell.length_b   1.000
_cell.length_c   1.000
_cell.angle_alpha   90.00
_cell.angle_beta   90.00
_cell.angle_gamma   90.00
#
_symmetry.space_group_name_H-M   'P 1'
#
loop_
_entity.id
_entity.type
_entity.pdbx_description
1 polymer ?
#
loop_
_entity_poly.entity_id
_entity_poly.type
_entity_poly.pdbx_seq_one_letter_code
_entity_poly.pdbx_strand_id
1 'polypeptide(L)'
;SVFIYQSVARNFYFFLHNAIILVVCLIFFDSTITFYTLGKAIFGLSILTVNIFFVSLTLACVCTRFMDLRQIVASILQIGFLITPVMWIPTESMRTKAYLLEWNPIYHFIDFIRYSLLPADFPPAVMHPSIKYILVFTIINMVIGLLVFTKSRKNISYWV
;
A
#
# COMPACT_ATOMS: atom_id res chain seq x y z
N SER A 1 0.91 3.31 -27.54
CA SER A 1 -0.22 4.04 -26.88
C SER A 1 -1.37 3.10 -26.48
N VAL A 2 -1.75 2.12 -27.32
CA VAL A 2 -2.87 1.19 -27.06
C VAL A 2 -2.64 0.35 -25.78
N PHE A 3 -1.43 -0.15 -25.55
CA PHE A 3 -1.06 -0.92 -24.36
C PHE A 3 -1.23 -0.13 -23.06
N ILE A 4 -0.88 1.15 -23.07
CA ILE A 4 -1.04 2.03 -21.90
C ILE A 4 -2.53 2.22 -21.62
N TYR A 5 -3.31 2.48 -22.65
CA TYR A 5 -4.76 2.64 -22.52
C TYR A 5 -5.43 1.38 -21.96
N GLN A 6 -5.11 0.20 -22.52
CA GLN A 6 -5.64 -1.08 -22.03
C GLN A 6 -5.25 -1.35 -20.59
N SER A 7 -4.00 -1.04 -20.20
CA SER A 7 -3.54 -1.23 -18.82
C SER A 7 -4.28 -0.30 -17.86
N VAL A 8 -4.45 0.97 -18.22
CA VAL A 8 -5.18 1.96 -17.41
C VAL A 8 -6.65 1.56 -17.29
N ALA A 9 -7.30 1.19 -18.41
CA ALA A 9 -8.70 0.77 -18.40
C ALA A 9 -8.91 -0.47 -17.52
N ARG A 10 -8.06 -1.50 -17.64
CA ARG A 10 -8.12 -2.70 -16.81
C ARG A 10 -7.98 -2.38 -15.33
N ASN A 11 -7.00 -1.56 -14.96
CA ASN A 11 -6.80 -1.18 -13.55
C ASN A 11 -7.96 -0.34 -13.02
N PHE A 12 -8.55 0.50 -13.85
CA PHE A 12 -9.74 1.27 -13.49
C PHE A 12 -10.95 0.37 -13.22
N TYR A 13 -11.19 -0.65 -14.07
CA TYR A 13 -12.27 -1.62 -13.83
C TYR A 13 -12.06 -2.42 -12.54
N PHE A 14 -10.84 -2.86 -12.25
CA PHE A 14 -10.52 -3.51 -10.99
C PHE A 14 -10.76 -2.60 -9.79
N PHE A 15 -10.35 -1.34 -9.88
CA PHE A 15 -10.59 -0.37 -8.82
C PHE A 15 -12.08 -0.14 -8.59
N LEU A 16 -12.86 0.04 -9.64
CA LEU A 16 -14.30 0.27 -9.58
C LEU A 16 -15.02 -0.95 -8.99
N HIS A 17 -14.66 -2.16 -9.40
CA HIS A 17 -15.20 -3.39 -8.85
C HIS A 17 -14.94 -3.50 -7.34
N ASN A 18 -13.71 -3.27 -6.91
CA ASN A 18 -13.36 -3.30 -5.49
C ASN A 18 -14.05 -2.18 -4.69
N ALA A 19 -14.22 -1.00 -5.28
CA ALA A 19 -14.94 0.09 -4.64
C ALA A 19 -16.43 -0.26 -4.41
N ILE A 20 -17.08 -0.93 -5.38
CA ILE A 20 -18.46 -1.40 -5.22
C ILE A 20 -18.54 -2.42 -4.08
N ILE A 21 -17.62 -3.41 -4.03
CA ILE A 21 -17.58 -4.40 -2.95
C ILE A 21 -17.40 -3.71 -1.60
N LEU A 22 -16.51 -2.72 -1.51
CA LEU A 22 -16.28 -1.97 -0.29
C LEU A 22 -17.57 -1.26 0.18
N VAL A 23 -18.28 -0.57 -0.72
CA VAL A 23 -19.53 0.13 -0.40
C VAL A 23 -20.59 -0.87 0.09
N VAL A 24 -20.74 -2.02 -0.59
CA VAL A 24 -21.67 -3.08 -0.18
C VAL A 24 -21.31 -3.58 1.22
N CYS A 25 -20.03 -3.88 1.48
CA CYS A 25 -19.60 -4.32 2.81
C CYS A 25 -19.89 -3.27 3.88
N LEU A 26 -19.64 -1.99 3.62
CA LEU A 26 -19.89 -0.91 4.58
C LEU A 26 -21.39 -0.76 4.94
N ILE A 27 -22.28 -1.04 3.97
CA ILE A 27 -23.73 -1.01 4.20
C ILE A 27 -24.17 -2.21 5.05
N PHE A 28 -23.62 -3.40 4.79
CA PHE A 28 -24.03 -4.63 5.50
C PHE A 28 -23.47 -4.74 6.92
N PHE A 29 -22.32 -4.13 7.21
CA PHE A 29 -21.66 -4.23 8.51
C PHE A 29 -22.03 -3.12 9.51
N ASP A 30 -23.11 -2.37 9.26
CA ASP A 30 -23.64 -1.33 10.18
C ASP A 30 -22.55 -0.37 10.70
N SER A 31 -21.52 -0.14 9.87
CA SER A 31 -20.43 0.76 10.23
C SER A 31 -20.98 2.19 10.32
N THR A 32 -20.85 2.81 11.48
CA THR A 32 -21.18 4.22 11.69
C THR A 32 -20.23 5.11 10.89
N ILE A 33 -20.51 5.26 9.59
CA ILE A 33 -19.69 6.08 8.70
C ILE A 33 -20.00 7.53 9.00
N THR A 34 -19.09 8.17 9.71
CA THR A 34 -19.10 9.61 9.91
C THR A 34 -18.26 10.29 8.84
N PHE A 35 -18.56 11.54 8.48
CA PHE A 35 -17.70 12.34 7.56
C PHE A 35 -16.23 12.35 7.99
N TYR A 36 -15.97 12.29 9.29
CA TYR A 36 -14.63 12.23 9.85
C TYR A 36 -13.91 10.91 9.54
N THR A 37 -14.58 9.77 9.66
CA THR A 37 -14.01 8.45 9.34
C THR A 37 -13.74 8.31 7.86
N LEU A 38 -14.66 8.80 7.01
CA LEU A 38 -14.49 8.83 5.57
C LEU A 38 -13.29 9.73 5.17
N GLY A 39 -13.17 10.90 5.79
CA GLY A 39 -12.04 11.79 5.56
C GLY A 39 -10.69 11.15 5.89
N LYS A 40 -10.60 10.42 7.01
CA LYS A 40 -9.39 9.66 7.39
C LYS A 40 -9.07 8.56 6.37
N ALA A 41 -10.07 7.83 5.91
CA ALA A 41 -9.87 6.76 4.93
C ALA A 41 -9.36 7.32 3.59
N ILE A 42 -9.96 8.41 3.09
CA ILE A 42 -9.51 9.10 1.87
C ILE A 42 -8.09 9.62 2.03
N PHE A 43 -7.75 10.20 3.17
CA PHE A 43 -6.40 10.65 3.48
C PHE A 43 -5.40 9.49 3.46
N GLY A 44 -5.72 8.37 4.12
CA GLY A 44 -4.90 7.17 4.12
C GLY A 44 -4.67 6.59 2.72
N LEU A 45 -5.74 6.50 1.91
CA LEU A 45 -5.67 6.06 0.52
C LEU A 45 -4.81 6.99 -0.35
N SER A 46 -4.91 8.31 -0.13
CA SER A 46 -4.10 9.29 -0.87
C SER A 46 -2.61 9.12 -0.57
N ILE A 47 -2.24 8.99 0.70
CA ILE A 47 -0.84 8.76 1.10
C ILE A 47 -0.34 7.41 0.56
N LEU A 48 -1.15 6.36 0.64
CA LEU A 48 -0.82 5.04 0.09
C LEU A 48 -0.56 5.13 -1.42
N THR A 49 -1.40 5.84 -2.16
CA THR A 49 -1.24 6.06 -3.61
C THR A 49 0.07 6.75 -3.94
N VAL A 50 0.44 7.79 -3.18
CA VAL A 50 1.72 8.48 -3.32
C VAL A 50 2.89 7.52 -3.07
N ASN A 51 2.82 6.69 -2.02
CA ASN A 51 3.85 5.68 -1.75
C ASN A 51 3.99 4.67 -2.88
N ILE A 52 2.88 4.09 -3.35
CA ILE A 52 2.88 3.12 -4.46
C ILE A 52 3.51 3.75 -5.71
N PHE A 53 3.19 5.02 -5.99
CA PHE A 53 3.77 5.73 -7.13
C PHE A 53 5.29 5.83 -7.03
N PHE A 54 5.85 6.29 -5.91
CA PHE A 54 7.31 6.45 -5.76
C PHE A 54 8.05 5.12 -5.66
N VAL A 55 7.48 4.11 -5.00
CA VAL A 55 8.04 2.75 -4.99
C VAL A 55 8.06 2.17 -6.41
N SER A 56 6.96 2.29 -7.15
CA SER A 56 6.87 1.82 -8.53
C SER A 56 7.85 2.55 -9.45
N LEU A 57 8.03 3.87 -9.27
CA LEU A 57 8.99 4.66 -10.02
C LEU A 57 10.42 4.16 -9.77
N THR A 58 10.77 3.92 -8.51
CA THR A 58 12.08 3.39 -8.12
C THR A 58 12.32 2.01 -8.73
N LEU A 59 11.34 1.10 -8.56
CA LEU A 59 11.42 -0.26 -9.10
C LEU A 59 11.48 -0.26 -10.63
N ALA A 60 10.73 0.59 -11.30
CA ALA A 60 10.79 0.71 -12.76
C ALA A 60 12.21 1.08 -13.23
N CYS A 61 12.84 2.10 -12.61
CA CYS A 61 14.19 2.50 -12.95
C CYS A 61 15.23 1.38 -12.70
N VAL A 62 15.10 0.67 -11.58
CA VAL A 62 16.04 -0.39 -11.19
C VAL A 62 15.84 -1.64 -12.04
N CYS A 63 14.60 -2.07 -12.27
CA CYS A 63 14.28 -3.25 -13.08
C CYS A 63 14.55 -3.05 -14.58
N THR A 64 14.57 -1.83 -15.07
CA THR A 64 15.00 -1.54 -16.46
C THR A 64 16.49 -1.79 -16.62
N ARG A 65 17.29 -1.50 -15.60
CA ARG A 65 18.73 -1.75 -15.61
C ARG A 65 19.07 -3.22 -15.37
N PHE A 66 18.32 -3.90 -14.51
CA PHE A 66 18.57 -5.27 -14.09
C PHE A 66 17.31 -6.11 -14.28
N MET A 67 17.18 -6.81 -15.41
CA MET A 67 15.97 -7.54 -15.78
C MET A 67 15.63 -8.66 -14.79
N ASP A 68 16.62 -9.30 -14.17
CA ASP A 68 16.45 -10.39 -13.20
C ASP A 68 15.81 -9.93 -11.89
N LEU A 69 15.97 -8.64 -11.53
CA LEU A 69 15.37 -8.10 -10.33
C LEU A 69 13.83 -8.11 -10.36
N ARG A 70 13.22 -8.14 -11.55
CA ARG A 70 11.76 -8.19 -11.68
C ARG A 70 11.18 -9.43 -10.98
N GLN A 71 11.81 -10.58 -11.17
CA GLN A 71 11.36 -11.84 -10.57
C GLN A 71 11.60 -11.84 -9.06
N ILE A 72 12.75 -11.32 -8.62
CA ILE A 72 13.09 -11.21 -7.19
C ILE A 72 12.08 -10.29 -6.50
N VAL A 73 11.76 -9.13 -7.07
CA VAL A 73 10.77 -8.18 -6.53
C VAL A 73 9.40 -8.85 -6.43
N ALA A 74 8.96 -9.58 -7.46
CA ALA A 74 7.68 -10.30 -7.41
C ALA A 74 7.63 -11.31 -6.24
N SER A 75 8.71 -12.07 -6.03
CA SER A 75 8.81 -13.02 -4.92
C SER A 75 8.81 -12.32 -3.55
N ILE A 76 9.53 -11.21 -3.41
CA ILE A 76 9.55 -10.41 -2.18
C ILE A 76 8.16 -9.85 -1.87
N LEU A 77 7.45 -9.33 -2.87
CA LEU A 77 6.09 -8.82 -2.69
C LEU A 77 5.11 -9.92 -2.27
N GLN A 78 5.25 -11.13 -2.82
CA GLN A 78 4.44 -12.27 -2.44
C GLN A 78 4.68 -12.69 -0.99
N ILE A 79 5.93 -12.76 -0.57
CA ILE A 79 6.29 -13.04 0.83
C ILE A 79 5.78 -11.92 1.75
N GLY A 80 5.98 -10.66 1.36
CA GLY A 80 5.50 -9.49 2.10
C GLY A 80 3.98 -9.51 2.31
N PHE A 81 3.22 -9.92 1.29
CA PHE A 81 1.77 -10.08 1.39
C PHE A 81 1.37 -11.15 2.43
N LEU A 82 2.09 -12.28 2.49
CA LEU A 82 1.82 -13.35 3.45
C LEU A 82 2.16 -12.96 4.89
N ILE A 83 3.25 -12.20 5.07
CA ILE A 83 3.67 -11.73 6.40
C ILE A 83 2.73 -10.63 6.91
N THR A 84 2.20 -9.81 6.01
CA THR A 84 1.29 -8.73 6.39
C THR A 84 -0.10 -9.29 6.70
N PRO A 85 -0.73 -8.95 7.84
CA PRO A 85 -2.07 -9.44 8.20
C PRO A 85 -3.16 -8.75 7.39
N VAL A 86 -3.21 -9.06 6.08
CA VAL A 86 -4.26 -8.57 5.17
C VAL A 86 -5.51 -9.41 5.32
N MET A 87 -5.35 -10.75 5.28
CA MET A 87 -6.43 -11.73 5.28
C MET A 87 -6.65 -12.42 6.64
N TRP A 88 -5.76 -12.19 7.59
CA TRP A 88 -5.81 -12.79 8.92
C TRP A 88 -5.73 -11.72 10.01
N ILE A 89 -6.26 -12.04 11.20
CA ILE A 89 -6.25 -11.12 12.35
C ILE A 89 -5.11 -11.57 13.28
N PRO A 90 -4.22 -10.66 13.68
CA PRO A 90 -3.18 -10.99 14.65
C PRO A 90 -3.81 -11.41 16.00
N THR A 91 -3.51 -12.61 16.44
CA THR A 91 -3.98 -13.13 17.74
C THR A 91 -3.07 -12.67 18.88
N GLU A 92 -3.59 -12.72 20.12
CA GLU A 92 -2.84 -12.38 21.36
C GLU A 92 -1.49 -13.14 21.46
N SER A 93 -1.42 -14.38 20.98
CA SER A 93 -0.18 -15.17 20.96
C SER A 93 0.90 -14.58 20.05
N MET A 94 0.54 -13.71 19.11
CA MET A 94 1.50 -13.01 18.23
C MET A 94 2.02 -11.69 18.81
N ARG A 95 1.53 -11.24 19.96
CA ARG A 95 2.05 -10.03 20.62
C ARG A 95 3.55 -10.13 20.91
N THR A 96 4.05 -11.32 21.21
CA THR A 96 5.49 -11.56 21.40
C THR A 96 6.32 -11.35 20.12
N LYS A 97 5.69 -11.40 18.94
CA LYS A 97 6.31 -11.16 17.64
C LYS A 97 5.84 -9.85 16.99
N ALA A 98 5.25 -8.96 17.78
CA ALA A 98 4.70 -7.68 17.30
C ALA A 98 5.75 -6.82 16.59
N TYR A 99 7.04 -6.96 16.94
CA TYR A 99 8.14 -6.25 16.30
C TYR A 99 8.21 -6.48 14.78
N LEU A 100 7.79 -7.66 14.28
CA LEU A 100 7.75 -7.93 12.84
C LEU A 100 6.70 -7.09 12.11
N LEU A 101 5.59 -6.78 12.78
CA LEU A 101 4.53 -5.93 12.26
C LEU A 101 4.89 -4.45 12.39
N GLU A 102 5.60 -4.09 13.46
CA GLU A 102 6.04 -2.72 13.76
C GLU A 102 6.96 -2.15 12.67
N TRP A 103 7.82 -2.99 12.12
CA TRP A 103 8.74 -2.61 11.04
C TRP A 103 8.14 -2.75 9.65
N ASN A 104 6.94 -3.30 9.53
CA ASN A 104 6.30 -3.52 8.23
C ASN A 104 5.50 -2.30 7.78
N PRO A 105 5.95 -1.54 6.79
CA PRO A 105 5.23 -0.35 6.33
C PRO A 105 3.85 -0.67 5.79
N ILE A 106 3.69 -1.82 5.10
CA ILE A 106 2.41 -2.23 4.52
C ILE A 106 1.37 -2.44 5.63
N TYR A 107 1.78 -3.00 6.77
CA TYR A 107 0.92 -3.16 7.93
C TYR A 107 0.34 -1.84 8.42
N HIS A 108 1.18 -0.81 8.58
CA HIS A 108 0.73 0.51 9.05
C HIS A 108 -0.29 1.17 8.10
N PHE A 109 -0.10 1.03 6.78
CA PHE A 109 -1.06 1.57 5.81
C PHE A 109 -2.41 0.84 5.86
N ILE A 110 -2.38 -0.49 5.87
CA ILE A 110 -3.60 -1.30 5.88
C ILE A 110 -4.37 -1.05 7.17
N ASP A 111 -3.66 -1.05 8.28
CA ASP A 111 -4.26 -0.90 9.61
C ASP A 111 -4.84 0.49 9.81
N PHE A 112 -4.17 1.53 9.29
CA PHE A 112 -4.70 2.89 9.29
C PHE A 112 -6.03 3.01 8.52
N ILE A 113 -6.12 2.39 7.34
CA ILE A 113 -7.35 2.39 6.54
C ILE A 113 -8.42 1.55 7.22
N ARG A 114 -8.07 0.39 7.74
CA ARG A 114 -8.95 -0.51 8.48
C ARG A 114 -9.58 0.18 9.68
N TYR A 115 -8.78 0.82 10.53
CA TYR A 115 -9.25 1.60 11.68
C TYR A 115 -10.13 2.80 11.32
N SER A 116 -9.99 3.31 10.10
CA SER A 116 -10.81 4.42 9.63
C SER A 116 -12.19 3.98 9.17
N LEU A 117 -12.35 2.72 8.75
CA LEU A 117 -13.56 2.21 8.11
C LEU A 117 -14.37 1.24 8.98
N LEU A 118 -13.71 0.52 9.91
CA LEU A 118 -14.36 -0.50 10.72
C LEU A 118 -14.91 0.09 12.03
N PRO A 119 -15.99 -0.53 12.59
CA PRO A 119 -16.56 -0.13 13.88
C PRO A 119 -15.52 -0.21 15.01
N ALA A 120 -15.76 0.58 16.07
CA ALA A 120 -14.87 0.60 17.25
C ALA A 120 -14.77 -0.75 17.98
N ASP A 121 -15.77 -1.62 17.82
CA ASP A 121 -15.84 -2.96 18.42
C ASP A 121 -15.03 -4.01 17.66
N PHE A 122 -14.44 -3.64 16.51
CA PHE A 122 -13.55 -4.55 15.78
C PHE A 122 -12.32 -4.82 16.65
N PRO A 123 -11.84 -6.10 16.70
CA PRO A 123 -10.74 -6.46 17.59
C PRO A 123 -9.57 -5.50 17.40
N PRO A 124 -9.02 -4.97 18.52
CA PRO A 124 -7.97 -3.97 18.46
C PRO A 124 -6.77 -4.54 17.68
N ALA A 125 -6.18 -3.72 16.84
CA ALA A 125 -4.90 -4.06 16.26
C ALA A 125 -3.91 -4.39 17.39
N VAL A 126 -3.00 -5.30 17.11
CA VAL A 126 -1.90 -5.62 18.03
C VAL A 126 -1.08 -4.36 18.33
N MET A 127 -1.07 -3.41 17.39
CA MET A 127 -0.45 -2.09 17.55
C MET A 127 -1.30 -1.03 16.85
N HIS A 128 -1.36 0.15 17.45
CA HIS A 128 -2.02 1.27 16.80
C HIS A 128 -1.20 1.79 15.61
N PRO A 129 -1.84 2.05 14.45
CA PRO A 129 -1.15 2.56 13.29
C PRO A 129 -0.52 3.93 13.61
N SER A 130 0.79 4.04 13.38
CA SER A 130 1.50 5.28 13.63
C SER A 130 1.47 6.18 12.39
N ILE A 131 0.69 7.25 12.44
CA ILE A 131 0.66 8.27 11.37
C ILE A 131 2.07 8.85 11.14
N LYS A 132 2.85 9.04 12.21
CA LYS A 132 4.23 9.54 12.11
C LYS A 132 5.09 8.59 11.28
N TYR A 133 4.98 7.29 11.51
CA TYR A 133 5.71 6.27 10.76
C TYR A 133 5.32 6.32 9.26
N ILE A 134 4.02 6.39 8.96
CA ILE A 134 3.49 6.47 7.59
C ILE A 134 4.06 7.70 6.87
N LEU A 135 4.04 8.88 7.52
CA LEU A 135 4.54 10.12 6.94
C LEU A 135 6.04 10.08 6.69
N VAL A 136 6.83 9.63 7.67
CA VAL A 136 8.29 9.50 7.54
C VAL A 136 8.64 8.54 6.42
N PHE A 137 7.98 7.38 6.37
CA PHE A 137 8.19 6.39 5.31
C PHE A 137 7.83 6.95 3.92
N THR A 138 6.75 7.74 3.82
CA THR A 138 6.34 8.42 2.58
C THR A 138 7.42 9.41 2.10
N ILE A 139 7.94 10.23 3.00
CA ILE A 139 8.99 11.20 2.68
C ILE A 139 10.25 10.49 2.21
N ILE A 140 10.67 9.43 2.90
CA ILE A 140 11.84 8.64 2.51
C ILE A 140 11.66 8.05 1.10
N ASN A 141 10.53 7.42 0.83
CA ASN A 141 10.23 6.85 -0.49
C ASN A 141 10.19 7.91 -1.59
N MET A 142 9.62 9.09 -1.30
CA MET A 142 9.59 10.21 -2.23
C MET A 142 11.01 10.68 -2.58
N VAL A 143 11.86 10.88 -1.58
CA VAL A 143 13.26 11.28 -1.78
C VAL A 143 14.03 10.24 -2.58
N ILE A 144 13.94 8.96 -2.20
CA ILE A 144 14.61 7.86 -2.92
C ILE A 144 14.11 7.78 -4.36
N GLY A 145 12.80 7.83 -4.59
CA GLY A 145 12.21 7.76 -5.92
C GLY A 145 12.69 8.88 -6.84
N LEU A 146 12.71 10.11 -6.33
CA LEU A 146 13.22 11.27 -7.07
C LEU A 146 14.71 11.18 -7.36
N LEU A 147 15.52 10.78 -6.39
CA LEU A 147 16.96 10.62 -6.57
C LEU A 147 17.29 9.54 -7.60
N VAL A 148 16.64 8.38 -7.50
CA VAL A 148 16.85 7.30 -8.47
C VAL A 148 16.40 7.72 -9.86
N PHE A 149 15.23 8.34 -9.98
CA PHE A 149 14.74 8.81 -11.27
C PHE A 149 15.64 9.88 -11.90
N THR A 150 16.04 10.89 -11.15
CA THR A 150 16.90 11.97 -11.67
C THR A 150 18.27 11.45 -12.13
N LYS A 151 18.82 10.44 -11.42
CA LYS A 151 20.08 9.80 -11.78
C LYS A 151 19.94 8.88 -12.98
N SER A 152 18.80 8.17 -13.09
CA SER A 152 18.57 7.13 -14.12
C SER A 152 18.04 7.70 -15.43
N ARG A 153 17.31 8.82 -15.41
CA ARG A 153 16.58 9.38 -16.58
C ARG A 153 17.44 9.54 -17.84
N LYS A 154 18.71 9.88 -17.69
CA LYS A 154 19.64 10.08 -18.82
C LYS A 154 20.06 8.76 -19.46
N ASN A 155 20.04 7.67 -18.72
CA ASN A 155 20.56 6.37 -19.13
C ASN A 155 19.44 5.37 -19.49
N ILE A 156 18.17 5.67 -19.17
CA ILE A 156 17.04 4.78 -19.45
C ILE A 156 16.94 4.44 -20.95
N SER A 157 17.20 5.43 -21.82
CA SER A 157 17.17 5.21 -23.29
C SER A 157 18.23 4.23 -23.80
N TYR A 158 19.28 3.94 -23.01
CA TYR A 158 20.31 2.98 -23.35
C TYR A 158 20.07 1.59 -22.73
N TRP A 159 19.13 1.47 -21.78
CA TRP A 159 18.81 0.23 -21.07
C TRP A 159 17.58 -0.48 -21.65
N VAL A 160 16.77 0.22 -22.42
CA VAL A 160 15.61 -0.28 -23.15
C VAL A 160 16.02 -0.61 -24.60
#